data_c3d96adcb47c3adf14823d57ed716940
#
_entry.id   c3d96adcb47c3adf14823d57ed716940
#
_cell.length_a   1.000
_cell.length_b   1.000
_cell.length_c   1.000
_cell.angle_alpha   90.00
_cell.angle_beta   90.00
_cell.angle_gamma   90.00
#
_symmetry.space_group_name_H-M   'P 1'
#
loop_
_entity.id
_entity.type
_entity.pdbx_description
1 polymer ?
#
loop_
_entity_poly.entity_id
_entity_poly.type
_entity_poly.pdbx_seq_one_letter_code
_entity_poly.pdbx_strand_id
1 'polypeptide(L)'
;MGPFETKEACQQWKEEYKLPFDVIPDEEGTIFKKLTNGWVPYSILVGPDGKVILWESEFNEAGFSAAVEKLYEEPEATGEAEPALQAAPRRAGRAWGANILILGGGAGGLVAAYHLHRKLTKVHRIIVMDRAPNHLFQSSLLWRAVGLRRADQIQRPLSDLVQNGVEFINEPAVQIDTARRQVRTPSQEIDFDFLIVALGAELAPQEVIGFDEMALNLYDLEGTAKINAALNEFSGGKVGVLVTDMPFKCPAAPYEAALLVDSFLRKKGVRERSEVHIYTPEHQPMPIAGPVMGEAISKVLKKRNIHYHPLFTFEWISPGDQKIISSSGEPEKVDLLLAVPPHKAPEVVGYSGLLGSSGWIHVDPHTLATEHEGVYAIGDVNNIRLANGKNLPMAGVFAHYEAKVVAERIVDEIEGQSPKSSFDGKGFCWLELGGGKAGFASGNFYAEPEPAVRLYPPLRPWHWGKVAFEKWWLRHWF
;
A
#
# COMPACT_ATOMS: atom_id res chain seq x y z
N MET A 1 -1.07 -16.99 -27.84
CA MET A 1 -0.54 -18.26 -27.26
C MET A 1 0.62 -18.66 -28.13
N GLY A 2 1.84 -18.71 -27.56
CA GLY A 2 3.06 -19.10 -28.26
C GLY A 2 3.15 -20.62 -28.36
N PRO A 3 3.90 -21.17 -29.33
CA PRO A 3 4.02 -22.61 -29.53
C PRO A 3 4.80 -23.37 -28.44
N PHE A 4 5.21 -22.70 -27.35
CA PHE A 4 6.13 -23.26 -26.34
C PHE A 4 5.44 -23.58 -25.00
N GLU A 5 4.10 -23.57 -24.94
CA GLU A 5 3.36 -23.71 -23.69
C GLU A 5 2.91 -25.13 -23.38
N THR A 6 3.05 -26.08 -24.31
CA THR A 6 2.65 -27.49 -24.09
C THR A 6 3.78 -28.32 -23.50
N LYS A 7 3.44 -29.38 -22.78
CA LYS A 7 4.38 -30.32 -22.19
C LYS A 7 5.29 -30.99 -23.24
N GLU A 8 4.72 -31.29 -24.40
CA GLU A 8 5.44 -31.89 -25.55
C GLU A 8 6.46 -30.91 -26.13
N ALA A 9 6.08 -29.62 -26.28
CA ALA A 9 6.97 -28.58 -26.76
C ALA A 9 8.14 -28.34 -25.80
N CYS A 10 7.89 -28.31 -24.51
CA CYS A 10 8.92 -28.18 -23.47
C CYS A 10 9.89 -29.38 -23.48
N GLN A 11 9.39 -30.60 -23.69
CA GLN A 11 10.19 -31.78 -23.76
C GLN A 11 11.09 -31.80 -25.04
N GLN A 12 10.50 -31.41 -26.16
CA GLN A 12 11.25 -31.26 -27.42
C GLN A 12 12.38 -30.22 -27.28
N TRP A 13 12.10 -29.10 -26.65
CA TRP A 13 13.09 -28.07 -26.38
C TRP A 13 14.21 -28.56 -25.49
N LYS A 14 13.88 -29.28 -24.42
CA LYS A 14 14.88 -29.90 -23.54
C LYS A 14 15.80 -30.83 -24.27
N GLU A 15 15.30 -31.68 -25.18
CA GLU A 15 16.06 -32.61 -25.98
C GLU A 15 16.91 -31.92 -27.05
N GLU A 16 16.33 -30.94 -27.76
CA GLU A 16 16.98 -30.18 -28.83
C GLU A 16 18.21 -29.41 -28.34
N TYR A 17 18.03 -28.71 -27.20
CA TYR A 17 19.08 -27.87 -26.60
C TYR A 17 19.89 -28.60 -25.53
N LYS A 18 19.62 -29.89 -25.28
CA LYS A 18 20.31 -30.75 -24.28
C LYS A 18 20.35 -30.10 -22.90
N LEU A 19 19.21 -29.49 -22.49
CA LEU A 19 19.15 -28.78 -21.23
C LEU A 19 19.26 -29.76 -20.04
N PRO A 20 20.16 -29.50 -19.09
CA PRO A 20 20.39 -30.38 -17.93
C PRO A 20 19.34 -30.27 -16.85
N PHE A 21 18.31 -29.43 -17.04
CA PHE A 21 17.20 -29.18 -16.12
C PHE A 21 15.86 -29.40 -16.82
N ASP A 22 14.80 -29.50 -16.02
CA ASP A 22 13.44 -29.68 -16.52
C ASP A 22 12.85 -28.34 -16.99
N VAL A 23 12.27 -28.33 -18.18
CA VAL A 23 11.48 -27.22 -18.69
C VAL A 23 10.03 -27.45 -18.28
N ILE A 24 9.50 -26.55 -17.48
CA ILE A 24 8.13 -26.68 -16.91
C ILE A 24 7.15 -26.00 -17.87
N PRO A 25 6.14 -26.70 -18.40
CA PRO A 25 5.11 -26.09 -19.20
C PRO A 25 4.20 -25.19 -18.35
N ASP A 26 3.84 -24.04 -18.89
CA ASP A 26 2.88 -23.12 -18.27
C ASP A 26 1.64 -22.98 -19.18
N GLU A 27 0.95 -24.09 -19.40
CA GLU A 27 -0.18 -24.22 -20.34
C GLU A 27 -1.32 -23.23 -20.03
N GLU A 28 -1.48 -22.84 -18.75
CA GLU A 28 -2.50 -21.89 -18.29
C GLU A 28 -1.95 -20.46 -18.14
N GLY A 29 -0.67 -20.25 -18.37
CA GLY A 29 -0.01 -18.97 -18.16
C GLY A 29 0.05 -18.53 -16.70
N THR A 30 -0.10 -19.48 -15.77
CA THR A 30 -0.17 -19.20 -14.33
C THR A 30 1.17 -18.78 -13.75
N ILE A 31 2.26 -19.45 -14.18
CA ILE A 31 3.63 -19.12 -13.75
C ILE A 31 4.03 -17.79 -14.40
N PHE A 32 3.79 -17.66 -15.70
CA PHE A 32 4.04 -16.44 -16.46
C PHE A 32 3.37 -15.21 -15.83
N LYS A 33 2.08 -15.29 -15.51
CA LYS A 33 1.32 -14.22 -14.85
C LYS A 33 1.84 -13.85 -13.46
N LYS A 34 2.45 -14.82 -12.74
CA LYS A 34 3.04 -14.58 -11.42
C LYS A 34 4.44 -13.97 -11.47
N LEU A 35 5.21 -14.29 -12.49
CA LEU A 35 6.62 -13.93 -12.59
C LEU A 35 6.88 -12.77 -13.56
N THR A 36 5.92 -12.36 -14.37
CA THR A 36 6.07 -11.28 -15.35
C THR A 36 4.93 -10.27 -15.24
N ASN A 37 5.11 -9.10 -15.83
CA ASN A 37 4.07 -8.08 -15.95
C ASN A 37 3.21 -8.25 -17.24
N GLY A 38 3.23 -9.44 -17.85
CA GLY A 38 2.48 -9.73 -19.07
C GLY A 38 3.19 -9.37 -20.37
N TRP A 39 4.40 -8.84 -20.34
CA TRP A 39 5.22 -8.55 -21.52
C TRP A 39 6.26 -9.65 -21.74
N VAL A 40 6.52 -9.98 -22.99
CA VAL A 40 7.58 -10.89 -23.43
C VAL A 40 8.59 -10.12 -24.29
N PRO A 41 9.88 -10.52 -24.30
CA PRO A 41 10.48 -11.69 -23.67
C PRO A 41 10.93 -11.44 -22.22
N TYR A 42 10.80 -12.46 -21.37
CA TYR A 42 11.43 -12.52 -20.05
C TYR A 42 12.28 -13.77 -19.96
N SER A 43 13.49 -13.65 -19.42
CA SER A 43 14.37 -14.76 -19.09
C SER A 43 14.49 -14.87 -17.58
N ILE A 44 14.03 -16.00 -17.03
CA ILE A 44 14.07 -16.26 -15.59
C ILE A 44 14.82 -17.57 -15.38
N LEU A 45 15.91 -17.54 -14.62
CA LEU A 45 16.64 -18.71 -14.18
C LEU A 45 16.40 -18.93 -12.69
N VAL A 46 15.91 -20.12 -12.33
CA VAL A 46 15.62 -20.50 -10.94
C VAL A 46 16.61 -21.59 -10.53
N GLY A 47 17.27 -21.41 -9.39
CA GLY A 47 18.21 -22.37 -8.84
C GLY A 47 17.53 -23.61 -8.26
N PRO A 48 18.33 -24.65 -7.92
CA PRO A 48 17.82 -25.88 -7.32
C PRO A 48 17.14 -25.65 -5.95
N ASP A 49 17.46 -24.56 -5.29
CA ASP A 49 16.87 -24.12 -4.02
C ASP A 49 15.54 -23.32 -4.20
N GLY A 50 15.07 -23.20 -5.45
CA GLY A 50 13.84 -22.46 -5.77
C GLY A 50 14.00 -20.94 -5.82
N LYS A 51 15.23 -20.40 -5.70
CA LYS A 51 15.47 -18.97 -5.79
C LYS A 51 15.73 -18.52 -7.21
N VAL A 52 15.23 -17.33 -7.55
CA VAL A 52 15.51 -16.70 -8.85
C VAL A 52 16.96 -16.21 -8.87
N ILE A 53 17.73 -16.70 -9.83
CA ILE A 53 19.16 -16.38 -10.01
C ILE A 53 19.34 -15.29 -11.07
N LEU A 54 18.51 -15.31 -12.11
CA LEU A 54 18.52 -14.34 -13.19
C LEU A 54 17.09 -13.95 -13.54
N TRP A 55 16.88 -12.66 -13.72
CA TRP A 55 15.62 -12.11 -14.20
C TRP A 55 15.91 -10.94 -15.12
N GLU A 56 15.67 -11.12 -16.41
CA GLU A 56 15.93 -10.09 -17.42
C GLU A 56 14.69 -9.91 -18.32
N SER A 57 14.39 -8.68 -18.68
CA SER A 57 13.29 -8.33 -19.60
C SER A 57 13.60 -8.58 -21.08
N GLU A 58 14.85 -8.88 -21.40
CA GLU A 58 15.33 -9.27 -22.73
C GLU A 58 16.28 -10.45 -22.60
N PHE A 59 16.24 -11.39 -23.56
CA PHE A 59 17.16 -12.53 -23.53
C PHE A 59 18.57 -12.08 -23.86
N ASN A 60 19.46 -12.19 -22.91
CA ASN A 60 20.90 -11.96 -23.05
C ASN A 60 21.63 -13.31 -22.92
N GLU A 61 22.00 -13.91 -24.07
CA GLU A 61 22.62 -15.21 -24.11
C GLU A 61 23.93 -15.28 -23.28
N ALA A 62 24.74 -14.24 -23.31
CA ALA A 62 25.98 -14.18 -22.56
C ALA A 62 25.74 -14.12 -21.05
N GLY A 63 24.78 -13.31 -20.58
CA GLY A 63 24.40 -13.22 -19.18
C GLY A 63 23.73 -14.49 -18.67
N PHE A 64 22.89 -15.11 -19.49
CA PHE A 64 22.24 -16.39 -19.17
C PHE A 64 23.25 -17.52 -19.06
N SER A 65 24.18 -17.66 -20.05
CA SER A 65 25.25 -18.66 -20.03
C SER A 65 26.15 -18.50 -18.81
N ALA A 66 26.57 -17.26 -18.48
CA ALA A 66 27.41 -17.00 -17.31
C ALA A 66 26.69 -17.33 -15.99
N ALA A 67 25.38 -17.08 -15.89
CA ALA A 67 24.58 -17.43 -14.71
C ALA A 67 24.42 -18.96 -14.59
N VAL A 68 24.28 -19.67 -15.71
CA VAL A 68 24.21 -21.14 -15.74
C VAL A 68 25.57 -21.72 -15.37
N GLU A 69 26.68 -21.26 -15.94
CA GLU A 69 28.03 -21.72 -15.60
C GLU A 69 28.32 -21.57 -14.10
N LYS A 70 27.96 -20.46 -13.52
CA LYS A 70 28.09 -20.20 -12.08
C LYS A 70 27.31 -21.18 -11.18
N LEU A 71 26.24 -21.80 -11.70
CA LEU A 71 25.49 -22.86 -11.01
C LEU A 71 26.24 -24.21 -11.00
N TYR A 72 27.13 -24.42 -11.98
CA TYR A 72 27.92 -25.67 -12.16
C TYR A 72 29.35 -25.55 -11.66
N GLU A 73 29.83 -24.38 -11.27
CA GLU A 73 31.06 -24.28 -10.49
C GLU A 73 30.75 -24.94 -9.13
N GLU A 74 31.13 -26.24 -8.98
CA GLU A 74 31.11 -26.87 -7.67
C GLU A 74 31.95 -26.00 -6.73
N PRO A 75 31.43 -25.62 -5.55
CA PRO A 75 32.27 -25.02 -4.55
C PRO A 75 33.31 -26.08 -4.20
N GLU A 76 34.61 -25.83 -4.51
CA GLU A 76 35.68 -26.63 -3.93
C GLU A 76 35.35 -26.82 -2.46
N ALA A 77 35.25 -28.08 -2.05
CA ALA A 77 34.96 -28.46 -0.66
C ALA A 77 36.16 -28.05 0.21
N THR A 78 36.30 -26.77 0.45
CA THR A 78 37.05 -26.24 1.58
C THR A 78 36.15 -26.44 2.78
N GLY A 79 36.48 -27.45 3.58
CA GLY A 79 35.75 -27.87 4.79
C GLY A 79 35.79 -26.85 5.92
N GLU A 80 35.32 -25.66 5.66
CA GLU A 80 34.87 -24.73 6.67
C GLU A 80 33.44 -24.34 6.28
N ALA A 81 32.46 -24.85 7.05
CA ALA A 81 31.10 -24.33 7.00
C ALA A 81 31.23 -22.82 7.12
N GLU A 82 30.78 -22.06 6.09
CA GLU A 82 30.57 -20.62 6.26
C GLU A 82 29.79 -20.44 7.55
N PRO A 83 30.29 -19.66 8.51
CA PRO A 83 29.51 -19.37 9.70
C PRO A 83 28.23 -18.72 9.19
N ALA A 84 27.09 -19.32 9.53
CA ALA A 84 25.79 -18.70 9.31
C ALA A 84 25.98 -17.21 9.62
N LEU A 85 25.69 -16.33 8.65
CA LEU A 85 25.86 -14.89 8.76
C LEU A 85 25.17 -14.49 10.08
N GLN A 86 25.95 -14.48 11.17
CA GLN A 86 25.44 -14.01 12.44
C GLN A 86 25.06 -12.56 12.20
N ALA A 87 23.81 -12.24 12.44
CA ALA A 87 23.33 -10.87 12.44
C ALA A 87 24.40 -10.04 13.16
N ALA A 88 24.90 -8.98 12.50
CA ALA A 88 25.97 -8.18 13.06
C ALA A 88 25.54 -7.80 14.48
N PRO A 89 26.32 -8.17 15.52
CA PRO A 89 25.89 -7.99 16.90
C PRO A 89 25.51 -6.53 17.06
N ARG A 90 24.39 -6.27 17.77
CA ARG A 90 24.08 -4.91 18.21
C ARG A 90 25.37 -4.31 18.70
N ARG A 91 25.80 -3.19 18.14
CA ARG A 91 26.99 -2.48 18.63
C ARG A 91 26.64 -1.89 20.01
N ALA A 92 26.41 -2.80 20.97
CA ALA A 92 26.23 -2.45 22.37
C ALA A 92 27.47 -1.68 22.81
N GLY A 93 27.28 -0.44 23.27
CA GLY A 93 28.37 0.40 23.79
C GLY A 93 28.99 1.39 22.83
N ARG A 94 28.27 1.86 21.79
CA ARG A 94 28.69 3.11 21.13
C ARG A 94 28.59 4.24 22.14
N ALA A 95 29.71 4.95 22.36
CA ALA A 95 29.74 6.25 23.03
C ALA A 95 28.88 7.32 22.29
N TRP A 96 28.34 6.98 21.13
CA TRP A 96 27.51 7.73 20.22
C TRP A 96 26.13 7.07 20.16
N GLY A 97 25.06 7.83 20.29
CA GLY A 97 23.68 7.34 20.35
C GLY A 97 23.26 6.42 19.19
N ALA A 98 22.10 5.81 19.30
CA ALA A 98 21.52 4.93 18.27
C ALA A 98 21.07 5.73 17.05
N ASN A 99 21.21 5.14 15.85
CA ASN A 99 20.62 5.60 14.60
C ASN A 99 19.27 4.91 14.39
N ILE A 100 18.19 5.69 14.38
CA ILE A 100 16.83 5.21 14.11
C ILE A 100 16.41 5.74 12.75
N LEU A 101 16.31 4.85 11.78
CA LEU A 101 15.94 5.19 10.40
C LEU A 101 14.47 4.86 10.17
N ILE A 102 13.72 5.82 9.65
CA ILE A 102 12.29 5.73 9.34
C ILE A 102 12.12 5.92 7.84
N LEU A 103 11.68 4.88 7.15
CA LEU A 103 11.41 4.93 5.72
C LEU A 103 9.95 5.31 5.50
N GLY A 104 9.72 6.49 4.96
CA GLY A 104 8.41 7.06 4.65
C GLY A 104 7.98 8.17 5.62
N GLY A 105 7.70 9.35 5.07
CA GLY A 105 7.15 10.53 5.76
C GLY A 105 5.61 10.55 5.75
N GLY A 106 4.96 9.38 5.66
CA GLY A 106 3.52 9.20 5.76
C GLY A 106 2.99 9.31 7.20
N ALA A 107 1.75 8.88 7.42
CA ALA A 107 1.10 8.96 8.73
C ALA A 107 1.89 8.23 9.82
N GLY A 108 2.34 7.00 9.55
CA GLY A 108 3.12 6.20 10.50
C GLY A 108 4.48 6.83 10.80
N GLY A 109 5.25 7.17 9.75
CA GLY A 109 6.61 7.70 9.92
C GLY A 109 6.67 9.02 10.67
N LEU A 110 5.75 9.97 10.41
CA LEU A 110 5.66 11.22 11.16
C LEU A 110 5.41 10.99 12.65
N VAL A 111 4.44 10.13 12.96
CA VAL A 111 4.06 9.84 14.35
C VAL A 111 5.21 9.14 15.07
N ALA A 112 5.88 8.17 14.42
CA ALA A 112 7.06 7.51 14.98
C ALA A 112 8.18 8.52 15.27
N ALA A 113 8.53 9.36 14.30
CA ALA A 113 9.57 10.38 14.44
C ALA A 113 9.29 11.34 15.60
N TYR A 114 8.05 11.85 15.70
CA TYR A 114 7.64 12.74 16.77
C TYR A 114 7.75 12.09 18.16
N HIS A 115 7.24 10.86 18.33
CA HIS A 115 7.30 10.18 19.63
C HIS A 115 8.72 9.81 20.05
N LEU A 116 9.54 9.35 19.11
CA LEU A 116 10.95 9.06 19.35
C LEU A 116 11.70 10.33 19.77
N HIS A 117 11.54 11.42 19.01
CA HIS A 117 12.22 12.68 19.30
C HIS A 117 11.86 13.23 20.69
N ARG A 118 10.62 13.10 21.11
CA ARG A 118 10.17 13.60 22.42
C ARG A 118 10.63 12.75 23.61
N LYS A 119 10.93 11.48 23.38
CA LYS A 119 11.30 10.54 24.45
C LYS A 119 12.80 10.30 24.55
N LEU A 120 13.50 10.37 23.42
CA LEU A 120 14.94 10.12 23.37
C LEU A 120 15.76 11.41 23.56
N THR A 121 16.96 11.25 24.11
CA THR A 121 17.93 12.36 24.21
C THR A 121 18.56 12.67 22.86
N LYS A 122 19.14 13.87 22.71
CA LYS A 122 19.75 14.35 21.46
C LYS A 122 21.00 13.57 21.02
N VAL A 123 21.47 12.62 21.82
CA VAL A 123 22.58 11.73 21.41
C VAL A 123 22.15 10.71 20.36
N HIS A 124 20.85 10.42 20.27
CA HIS A 124 20.28 9.51 19.27
C HIS A 124 19.90 10.28 18.02
N ARG A 125 20.16 9.68 16.85
CA ARG A 125 19.77 10.25 15.56
C ARG A 125 18.45 9.66 15.11
N ILE A 126 17.50 10.49 14.79
CA ILE A 126 16.21 10.10 14.19
C ILE A 126 16.18 10.66 12.78
N ILE A 127 16.11 9.78 11.81
CA ILE A 127 16.21 10.11 10.39
C ILE A 127 14.91 9.66 9.72
N VAL A 128 14.20 10.60 9.09
CA VAL A 128 13.07 10.31 8.20
C VAL A 128 13.56 10.39 6.77
N MET A 129 13.31 9.35 5.99
CA MET A 129 13.63 9.31 4.57
C MET A 129 12.35 9.17 3.74
N ASP A 130 12.16 10.02 2.75
CA ASP A 130 11.05 9.92 1.80
C ASP A 130 11.46 10.44 0.42
N ARG A 131 10.99 9.78 -0.63
CA ARG A 131 11.15 10.24 -2.02
C ARG A 131 10.38 11.54 -2.30
N ALA A 132 9.26 11.74 -1.61
CA ALA A 132 8.46 12.94 -1.72
C ALA A 132 8.96 14.04 -0.77
N PRO A 133 9.07 15.31 -1.21
CA PRO A 133 9.49 16.42 -0.35
C PRO A 133 8.41 16.83 0.65
N ASN A 134 7.16 16.42 0.43
CA ASN A 134 6.02 16.83 1.24
C ASN A 134 5.26 15.64 1.82
N HIS A 135 4.86 15.76 3.07
CA HIS A 135 3.80 14.94 3.63
C HIS A 135 2.47 15.31 2.99
N LEU A 136 1.72 14.30 2.57
CA LEU A 136 0.35 14.44 2.06
C LEU A 136 -0.64 13.85 3.06
N PHE A 137 -1.60 14.67 3.51
CA PHE A 137 -2.73 14.19 4.30
C PHE A 137 -3.76 13.53 3.39
N GLN A 138 -3.54 12.25 3.10
CA GLN A 138 -4.27 11.48 2.09
C GLN A 138 -5.78 11.45 2.32
N SER A 139 -6.24 11.50 3.57
CA SER A 139 -7.68 11.51 3.90
C SER A 139 -8.45 12.71 3.33
N SER A 140 -7.77 13.75 2.84
CA SER A 140 -8.36 14.93 2.22
C SER A 140 -8.31 14.92 0.68
N LEU A 141 -7.77 13.88 0.06
CA LEU A 141 -7.76 13.75 -1.41
C LEU A 141 -9.17 13.76 -1.99
N LEU A 142 -10.13 13.08 -1.38
CA LEU A 142 -11.52 13.07 -1.84
C LEU A 142 -12.20 14.46 -1.71
N TRP A 143 -11.85 15.24 -0.69
CA TRP A 143 -12.28 16.64 -0.62
C TRP A 143 -11.67 17.50 -1.73
N ARG A 144 -10.41 17.20 -2.11
CA ARG A 144 -9.78 17.85 -3.25
C ARG A 144 -10.47 17.48 -4.56
N ALA A 145 -10.82 16.22 -4.75
CA ALA A 145 -11.54 15.74 -5.93
C ALA A 145 -12.86 16.49 -6.18
N VAL A 146 -13.54 16.91 -5.12
CA VAL A 146 -14.80 17.70 -5.23
C VAL A 146 -14.61 19.20 -4.96
N GLY A 147 -13.37 19.70 -5.00
CA GLY A 147 -13.05 21.14 -4.92
C GLY A 147 -13.18 21.77 -3.53
N LEU A 148 -13.24 20.96 -2.46
CA LEU A 148 -13.30 21.46 -1.07
C LEU A 148 -11.92 21.75 -0.47
N ARG A 149 -10.84 21.30 -1.13
CA ARG A 149 -9.44 21.55 -0.73
C ARG A 149 -8.58 21.81 -1.95
N ARG A 150 -7.57 22.67 -1.75
CA ARG A 150 -6.43 22.83 -2.67
C ARG A 150 -5.25 21.95 -2.22
N ALA A 151 -4.32 21.69 -3.10
CA ALA A 151 -3.14 20.86 -2.82
C ALA A 151 -2.31 21.41 -1.65
N ASP A 152 -2.09 22.75 -1.61
CA ASP A 152 -1.33 23.44 -0.57
C ASP A 152 -1.96 23.35 0.83
N GLN A 153 -3.27 23.10 0.92
CA GLN A 153 -3.98 22.98 2.19
C GLN A 153 -3.84 21.62 2.86
N ILE A 154 -3.46 20.60 2.09
CA ILE A 154 -3.40 19.19 2.52
C ILE A 154 -1.99 18.62 2.51
N GLN A 155 -0.99 19.46 2.32
CA GLN A 155 0.43 19.09 2.31
C GLN A 155 1.22 19.91 3.31
N ARG A 156 2.36 19.36 3.76
CA ARG A 156 3.40 20.04 4.56
C ARG A 156 4.77 19.59 4.10
N PRO A 157 5.75 20.51 4.00
CA PRO A 157 7.13 20.13 3.72
C PRO A 157 7.68 19.19 4.81
N LEU A 158 8.28 18.09 4.43
CA LEU A 158 8.95 17.17 5.38
C LEU A 158 10.24 17.81 5.93
N SER A 159 10.82 18.78 5.22
CA SER A 159 11.95 19.57 5.72
C SER A 159 11.64 20.35 7.01
N ASP A 160 10.37 20.61 7.32
CA ASP A 160 9.97 21.26 8.57
C ASP A 160 10.33 20.42 9.81
N LEU A 161 10.48 19.09 9.66
CA LEU A 161 10.92 18.17 10.72
C LEU A 161 12.31 18.54 11.27
N VAL A 162 13.17 19.12 10.45
CA VAL A 162 14.54 19.51 10.83
C VAL A 162 14.51 20.56 11.94
N GLN A 163 13.52 21.46 11.95
CA GLN A 163 13.37 22.47 13.01
C GLN A 163 13.09 21.82 14.38
N ASN A 164 12.54 20.63 14.38
CA ASN A 164 12.26 19.83 15.57
C ASN A 164 13.40 18.85 15.91
N GLY A 165 14.55 18.89 15.22
CA GLY A 165 15.72 18.05 15.51
C GLY A 165 15.63 16.63 14.94
N VAL A 166 14.74 16.37 14.00
CA VAL A 166 14.65 15.14 13.20
C VAL A 166 15.37 15.39 11.87
N GLU A 167 16.29 14.52 11.48
CA GLU A 167 16.95 14.61 10.18
C GLU A 167 15.98 14.19 9.07
N PHE A 168 15.98 14.90 7.95
CA PHE A 168 15.18 14.55 6.78
C PHE A 168 16.07 14.33 5.56
N ILE A 169 15.89 13.17 4.91
CA ILE A 169 16.57 12.80 3.67
C ILE A 169 15.52 12.69 2.57
N ASN A 170 15.55 13.61 1.59
CA ASN A 170 14.62 13.58 0.47
C ASN A 170 15.18 12.74 -0.68
N GLU A 171 15.23 11.45 -0.48
CA GLU A 171 15.67 10.46 -1.46
C GLU A 171 14.83 9.17 -1.33
N PRO A 172 14.66 8.40 -2.41
CA PRO A 172 14.07 7.07 -2.32
C PRO A 172 15.06 6.09 -1.68
N ALA A 173 14.56 5.17 -0.86
CA ALA A 173 15.28 3.94 -0.55
C ALA A 173 15.31 3.08 -1.82
N VAL A 174 16.50 2.64 -2.25
CA VAL A 174 16.68 1.76 -3.42
C VAL A 174 17.08 0.34 -3.03
N GLN A 175 17.55 0.16 -1.80
CA GLN A 175 17.86 -1.16 -1.23
C GLN A 175 17.78 -1.10 0.28
N ILE A 176 17.21 -2.15 0.90
CA ILE A 176 17.19 -2.36 2.34
C ILE A 176 17.96 -3.66 2.60
N ASP A 177 19.10 -3.56 3.28
CA ASP A 177 19.91 -4.71 3.70
C ASP A 177 19.80 -4.89 5.22
N THR A 178 18.92 -5.79 5.63
CA THR A 178 18.66 -6.06 7.05
C THR A 178 19.84 -6.78 7.72
N ALA A 179 20.61 -7.58 6.98
CA ALA A 179 21.76 -8.31 7.50
C ALA A 179 22.94 -7.36 7.81
N ARG A 180 23.20 -6.40 6.91
CA ARG A 180 24.23 -5.37 7.11
C ARG A 180 23.74 -4.19 7.93
N ARG A 181 22.43 -4.09 8.18
CA ARG A 181 21.76 -2.97 8.83
C ARG A 181 22.02 -1.64 8.11
N GLN A 182 21.81 -1.66 6.80
CA GLN A 182 22.01 -0.51 5.92
C GLN A 182 20.81 -0.30 5.00
N VAL A 183 20.54 0.97 4.70
CA VAL A 183 19.64 1.35 3.60
C VAL A 183 20.45 2.18 2.61
N ARG A 184 20.37 1.82 1.34
CA ARG A 184 21.00 2.55 0.26
C ARG A 184 19.99 3.46 -0.43
N THR A 185 20.45 4.67 -0.75
CA THR A 185 19.78 5.64 -1.61
C THR A 185 20.58 5.82 -2.91
N PRO A 186 20.15 6.62 -3.87
CA PRO A 186 20.96 6.96 -5.05
C PRO A 186 22.30 7.62 -4.72
N SER A 187 22.40 8.37 -3.60
CA SER A 187 23.59 9.16 -3.28
C SER A 187 24.42 8.63 -2.10
N GLN A 188 23.86 7.81 -1.23
CA GLN A 188 24.51 7.42 0.02
C GLN A 188 24.02 6.09 0.60
N GLU A 189 24.79 5.55 1.54
CA GLU A 189 24.41 4.41 2.39
C GLU A 189 24.22 4.90 3.83
N ILE A 190 23.17 4.43 4.50
CA ILE A 190 22.79 4.87 5.84
C ILE A 190 22.70 3.65 6.73
N ASP A 191 23.57 3.62 7.74
CA ASP A 191 23.53 2.60 8.79
C ASP A 191 22.37 2.87 9.75
N PHE A 192 21.72 1.81 10.24
CA PHE A 192 20.71 1.90 11.29
C PHE A 192 20.97 0.91 12.42
N ASP A 193 20.59 1.31 13.64
CA ASP A 193 20.44 0.41 14.78
C ASP A 193 18.98 -0.07 14.90
N PHE A 194 18.04 0.79 14.51
CA PHE A 194 16.61 0.47 14.37
C PHE A 194 16.08 0.96 13.03
N LEU A 195 15.26 0.14 12.41
CA LEU A 195 14.58 0.48 11.15
C LEU A 195 13.06 0.41 11.33
N ILE A 196 12.37 1.48 10.91
CA ILE A 196 10.91 1.50 10.82
C ILE A 196 10.54 1.62 9.34
N VAL A 197 10.00 0.56 8.76
CA VAL A 197 9.48 0.57 7.40
C VAL A 197 8.05 1.09 7.44
N ALA A 198 7.84 2.33 7.01
CA ALA A 198 6.56 3.04 6.98
C ALA A 198 6.21 3.55 5.57
N LEU A 199 6.65 2.81 4.54
CA LEU A 199 6.56 3.20 3.13
C LEU A 199 5.14 3.17 2.56
N GLY A 200 4.19 2.57 3.30
CA GLY A 200 2.80 2.44 2.87
C GLY A 200 2.61 1.47 1.71
N ALA A 201 1.52 1.67 0.97
CA ALA A 201 1.20 0.91 -0.24
C ALA A 201 1.46 1.76 -1.48
N GLU A 202 2.08 1.16 -2.48
CA GLU A 202 2.32 1.76 -3.79
C GLU A 202 1.12 1.53 -4.71
N LEU A 203 0.82 2.53 -5.55
CA LEU A 203 -0.25 2.44 -6.53
C LEU A 203 0.32 1.91 -7.84
N ALA A 204 -0.40 0.99 -8.49
CA ALA A 204 0.01 0.37 -9.73
C ALA A 204 -1.03 0.56 -10.87
N PRO A 205 -1.40 1.80 -11.24
CA PRO A 205 -2.36 2.05 -12.32
C PRO A 205 -1.89 1.50 -13.66
N GLN A 206 -0.57 1.42 -13.90
CA GLN A 206 0.04 0.86 -15.11
C GLN A 206 -0.24 -0.63 -15.32
N GLU A 207 -0.67 -1.36 -14.28
CA GLU A 207 -1.07 -2.77 -14.38
C GLU A 207 -2.50 -2.94 -14.88
N VAL A 208 -3.26 -1.85 -15.02
CA VAL A 208 -4.63 -1.85 -15.51
C VAL A 208 -4.66 -1.36 -16.95
N ILE A 209 -4.98 -2.25 -17.87
CA ILE A 209 -5.11 -1.92 -19.29
C ILE A 209 -6.18 -0.85 -19.48
N GLY A 210 -5.84 0.25 -20.16
CA GLY A 210 -6.73 1.37 -20.46
C GLY A 210 -6.94 2.36 -19.31
N PHE A 211 -6.17 2.24 -18.20
CA PHE A 211 -6.32 3.14 -17.05
C PHE A 211 -5.98 4.58 -17.41
N ASP A 212 -4.79 4.80 -17.97
CA ASP A 212 -4.28 6.16 -18.22
C ASP A 212 -5.10 6.92 -19.27
N GLU A 213 -5.78 6.20 -20.16
CA GLU A 213 -6.58 6.79 -21.23
C GLU A 213 -8.00 7.17 -20.79
N MET A 214 -8.55 6.52 -19.75
CA MET A 214 -9.96 6.72 -19.39
C MET A 214 -10.20 6.94 -17.89
N ALA A 215 -9.43 6.31 -17.01
CA ALA A 215 -9.67 6.36 -15.59
C ALA A 215 -8.96 7.54 -14.92
N LEU A 216 -9.56 8.09 -13.87
CA LEU A 216 -8.98 9.14 -13.04
C LEU A 216 -8.70 8.57 -11.65
N ASN A 217 -7.43 8.64 -11.23
CA ASN A 217 -6.98 8.07 -9.97
C ASN A 217 -7.54 8.82 -8.75
N LEU A 218 -8.18 8.10 -7.82
CA LEU A 218 -8.74 8.66 -6.58
C LEU A 218 -7.68 8.90 -5.49
N TYR A 219 -6.48 8.33 -5.62
CA TYR A 219 -5.52 8.20 -4.52
C TYR A 219 -4.26 9.05 -4.66
N ASP A 220 -4.20 9.93 -5.65
CA ASP A 220 -3.09 10.87 -5.81
C ASP A 220 -3.54 12.32 -6.08
N LEU A 221 -2.58 13.24 -5.98
CA LEU A 221 -2.85 14.66 -6.17
C LEU A 221 -3.23 15.01 -7.62
N GLU A 222 -2.58 14.40 -8.59
CA GLU A 222 -2.84 14.68 -10.01
C GLU A 222 -4.21 14.16 -10.40
N GLY A 223 -4.52 12.91 -10.08
CA GLY A 223 -5.81 12.28 -10.35
C GLY A 223 -6.96 13.05 -9.72
N THR A 224 -6.84 13.47 -8.45
CA THR A 224 -7.89 14.27 -7.79
C THR A 224 -8.04 15.67 -8.38
N ALA A 225 -6.99 16.26 -8.97
CA ALA A 225 -7.12 17.50 -9.74
C ALA A 225 -7.89 17.28 -11.04
N LYS A 226 -7.54 16.22 -11.79
CA LYS A 226 -8.24 15.82 -13.02
C LYS A 226 -9.71 15.50 -12.74
N ILE A 227 -10.01 14.80 -11.64
CA ILE A 227 -11.41 14.53 -11.22
C ILE A 227 -12.15 15.84 -10.96
N ASN A 228 -11.55 16.79 -10.25
CA ASN A 228 -12.19 18.08 -10.00
C ASN A 228 -12.49 18.85 -11.28
N ALA A 229 -11.55 18.91 -12.23
CA ALA A 229 -11.74 19.54 -13.53
C ALA A 229 -12.87 18.85 -14.30
N ALA A 230 -12.84 17.52 -14.41
CA ALA A 230 -13.85 16.74 -15.11
C ALA A 230 -15.26 16.92 -14.50
N LEU A 231 -15.38 16.90 -13.17
CA LEU A 231 -16.67 17.14 -12.49
C LEU A 231 -17.21 18.56 -12.72
N ASN A 232 -16.33 19.57 -12.86
CA ASN A 232 -16.74 20.93 -13.20
C ASN A 232 -17.27 21.06 -14.63
N GLU A 233 -16.76 20.27 -15.57
CA GLU A 233 -17.22 20.23 -16.95
C GLU A 233 -18.43 19.30 -17.15
N PHE A 234 -18.58 18.29 -16.29
CA PHE A 234 -19.59 17.24 -16.40
C PHE A 234 -21.03 17.82 -16.40
N SER A 235 -21.80 17.56 -17.43
CA SER A 235 -23.13 18.10 -17.63
C SER A 235 -24.27 17.08 -17.45
N GLY A 236 -23.94 15.80 -17.28
CA GLY A 236 -24.85 14.66 -17.12
C GLY A 236 -24.28 13.40 -17.73
N GLY A 237 -24.83 12.25 -17.39
CA GLY A 237 -24.35 10.92 -17.79
C GLY A 237 -24.02 10.03 -16.61
N LYS A 238 -23.30 8.93 -16.85
CA LYS A 238 -22.94 7.92 -15.87
C LYS A 238 -21.54 8.19 -15.30
N VAL A 239 -21.47 8.43 -13.98
CA VAL A 239 -20.20 8.47 -13.22
C VAL A 239 -19.99 7.12 -12.57
N GLY A 240 -18.87 6.45 -12.88
CA GLY A 240 -18.44 5.20 -12.23
C GLY A 240 -17.34 5.44 -11.21
N VAL A 241 -17.45 4.79 -10.06
CA VAL A 241 -16.36 4.59 -9.11
C VAL A 241 -15.99 3.13 -9.15
N LEU A 242 -14.80 2.81 -9.68
CA LEU A 242 -14.33 1.45 -9.91
C LEU A 242 -13.24 1.08 -8.91
N VAL A 243 -13.40 -0.04 -8.24
CA VAL A 243 -12.32 -0.72 -7.53
C VAL A 243 -11.75 -1.79 -8.45
N THR A 244 -10.49 -1.62 -8.87
CA THR A 244 -9.89 -2.51 -9.86
C THR A 244 -9.36 -3.80 -9.24
N ASP A 245 -8.88 -3.75 -7.99
CA ASP A 245 -8.29 -4.90 -7.31
C ASP A 245 -8.36 -4.76 -5.78
N MET A 246 -8.07 -5.87 -5.08
CA MET A 246 -8.01 -6.00 -3.63
C MET A 246 -6.63 -6.56 -3.19
N PRO A 247 -6.09 -6.14 -2.05
CA PRO A 247 -6.58 -5.11 -1.12
C PRO A 247 -6.27 -3.69 -1.60
N PHE A 248 -6.97 -2.71 -1.04
CA PHE A 248 -6.69 -1.30 -1.25
C PHE A 248 -6.77 -0.51 0.07
N LYS A 249 -6.03 0.60 0.15
CA LYS A 249 -6.02 1.44 1.35
C LYS A 249 -7.32 2.24 1.48
N CYS A 250 -7.70 2.54 2.74
CA CYS A 250 -8.93 3.25 3.09
C CYS A 250 -10.19 2.59 2.48
N PRO A 251 -10.67 1.44 2.99
CA PRO A 251 -11.82 0.71 2.43
C PRO A 251 -13.10 1.54 2.32
N ALA A 252 -13.20 2.66 3.05
CA ALA A 252 -14.31 3.60 2.95
C ALA A 252 -14.26 4.51 1.72
N ALA A 253 -13.07 4.71 1.12
CA ALA A 253 -12.85 5.75 0.11
C ALA A 253 -13.71 5.63 -1.15
N PRO A 254 -13.97 4.48 -1.76
CA PRO A 254 -14.85 4.37 -2.93
C PRO A 254 -16.27 4.83 -2.64
N TYR A 255 -16.78 4.48 -1.46
CA TYR A 255 -18.12 4.86 -1.00
C TYR A 255 -18.22 6.34 -0.67
N GLU A 256 -17.18 6.87 0.01
CA GLU A 256 -17.05 8.29 0.30
C GLU A 256 -16.95 9.12 -0.99
N ALA A 257 -16.17 8.65 -1.98
CA ALA A 257 -16.05 9.28 -3.29
C ALA A 257 -17.40 9.39 -3.99
N ALA A 258 -18.15 8.30 -4.10
CA ALA A 258 -19.48 8.30 -4.71
C ALA A 258 -20.48 9.26 -4.02
N LEU A 259 -20.46 9.29 -2.68
CA LEU A 259 -21.32 10.18 -1.88
C LEU A 259 -20.93 11.65 -2.02
N LEU A 260 -19.65 11.96 -2.11
CA LEU A 260 -19.15 13.31 -2.36
C LEU A 260 -19.46 13.77 -3.79
N VAL A 261 -19.29 12.89 -4.78
CA VAL A 261 -19.69 13.13 -6.18
C VAL A 261 -21.20 13.40 -6.28
N ASP A 262 -22.05 12.56 -5.67
CA ASP A 262 -23.51 12.79 -5.62
C ASP A 262 -23.82 14.17 -5.04
N SER A 263 -23.17 14.55 -3.94
CA SER A 263 -23.35 15.86 -3.33
C SER A 263 -22.88 17.01 -4.22
N PHE A 264 -21.77 16.84 -4.93
CA PHE A 264 -21.25 17.80 -5.90
C PHE A 264 -22.23 18.01 -7.06
N LEU A 265 -22.71 16.92 -7.68
CA LEU A 265 -23.65 16.95 -8.80
C LEU A 265 -24.99 17.60 -8.40
N ARG A 266 -25.47 17.36 -7.16
CA ARG A 266 -26.66 18.06 -6.60
C ARG A 266 -26.42 19.55 -6.46
N LYS A 267 -25.29 19.97 -5.93
CA LYS A 267 -24.94 21.38 -5.79
C LYS A 267 -24.79 22.06 -7.16
N LYS A 268 -24.28 21.35 -8.14
CA LYS A 268 -24.12 21.83 -9.52
C LYS A 268 -25.45 21.87 -10.29
N GLY A 269 -26.51 21.19 -9.80
CA GLY A 269 -27.83 21.13 -10.46
C GLY A 269 -27.90 20.17 -11.65
N VAL A 270 -26.99 19.18 -11.70
CA VAL A 270 -26.95 18.20 -12.81
C VAL A 270 -27.29 16.76 -12.36
N ARG A 271 -27.58 16.56 -11.08
CA ARG A 271 -27.79 15.22 -10.49
C ARG A 271 -28.95 14.46 -11.12
N GLU A 272 -30.04 15.12 -11.50
CA GLU A 272 -31.23 14.49 -12.05
C GLU A 272 -31.02 13.91 -13.47
N ARG A 273 -29.97 14.36 -14.17
CA ARG A 273 -29.53 13.83 -15.47
C ARG A 273 -28.23 13.06 -15.39
N SER A 274 -27.90 12.61 -14.19
CA SER A 274 -26.68 11.86 -13.91
C SER A 274 -26.97 10.61 -13.12
N GLU A 275 -26.21 9.55 -13.38
CA GLU A 275 -26.19 8.34 -12.57
C GLU A 275 -24.85 8.23 -11.85
N VAL A 276 -24.85 7.71 -10.64
CA VAL A 276 -23.61 7.43 -9.88
C VAL A 276 -23.59 5.95 -9.54
N HIS A 277 -22.53 5.27 -9.96
CA HIS A 277 -22.36 3.83 -9.83
C HIS A 277 -21.06 3.51 -9.08
N ILE A 278 -21.07 2.43 -8.27
CA ILE A 278 -19.90 1.85 -7.64
C ILE A 278 -19.75 0.41 -8.14
N TYR A 279 -18.61 0.08 -8.71
CA TYR A 279 -18.23 -1.26 -9.16
C TYR A 279 -17.10 -1.78 -8.29
N THR A 280 -17.29 -2.92 -7.63
CA THR A 280 -16.33 -3.44 -6.65
C THR A 280 -16.38 -4.95 -6.57
N PRO A 281 -15.24 -5.63 -6.38
CA PRO A 281 -15.22 -7.07 -6.10
C PRO A 281 -15.78 -7.45 -4.72
N GLU A 282 -15.97 -6.47 -3.83
CA GLU A 282 -16.54 -6.71 -2.51
C GLU A 282 -18.01 -7.21 -2.60
N HIS A 283 -18.39 -8.19 -1.78
CA HIS A 283 -19.77 -8.71 -1.73
C HIS A 283 -20.75 -7.76 -1.02
N GLN A 284 -20.23 -6.87 -0.18
CA GLN A 284 -20.97 -5.82 0.52
C GLN A 284 -20.03 -4.63 0.77
N PRO A 285 -20.54 -3.41 1.04
CA PRO A 285 -19.66 -2.30 1.38
C PRO A 285 -18.85 -2.57 2.64
N MET A 286 -17.53 -2.37 2.56
CA MET A 286 -16.59 -2.51 3.69
C MET A 286 -16.75 -3.82 4.48
N PRO A 287 -16.61 -4.98 3.86
CA PRO A 287 -16.88 -6.28 4.52
C PRO A 287 -15.97 -6.53 5.72
N ILE A 288 -14.82 -5.86 5.76
CA ILE A 288 -13.87 -5.95 6.87
C ILE A 288 -14.40 -5.31 8.18
N ALA A 289 -15.29 -4.33 8.08
CA ALA A 289 -15.92 -3.69 9.24
C ALA A 289 -17.21 -4.40 9.69
N GLY A 290 -17.49 -5.57 9.12
CA GLY A 290 -18.62 -6.42 9.48
C GLY A 290 -19.94 -6.07 8.77
N PRO A 291 -20.96 -6.93 8.91
CA PRO A 291 -22.21 -6.83 8.17
C PRO A 291 -23.03 -5.59 8.54
N VAL A 292 -22.98 -5.15 9.80
CA VAL A 292 -23.69 -3.95 10.27
C VAL A 292 -23.24 -2.69 9.53
N MET A 293 -21.94 -2.57 9.29
CA MET A 293 -21.37 -1.47 8.50
C MET A 293 -21.83 -1.54 7.04
N GLY A 294 -21.72 -2.70 6.43
CA GLY A 294 -22.13 -2.92 5.04
C GLY A 294 -23.60 -2.55 4.81
N GLU A 295 -24.50 -3.00 5.71
CA GLU A 295 -25.91 -2.66 5.65
C GLU A 295 -26.18 -1.16 5.82
N ALA A 296 -25.48 -0.50 6.74
CA ALA A 296 -25.64 0.93 6.98
C ALA A 296 -25.22 1.76 5.76
N ILE A 297 -24.09 1.43 5.13
CA ILE A 297 -23.63 2.09 3.90
C ILE A 297 -24.60 1.80 2.75
N SER A 298 -25.03 0.56 2.55
CA SER A 298 -25.99 0.18 1.51
C SER A 298 -27.29 0.97 1.61
N LYS A 299 -27.82 1.17 2.83
CA LYS A 299 -29.00 2.02 3.07
C LYS A 299 -28.78 3.48 2.65
N VAL A 300 -27.59 4.03 2.91
CA VAL A 300 -27.25 5.41 2.52
C VAL A 300 -27.13 5.51 1.00
N LEU A 301 -26.45 4.58 0.34
CA LEU A 301 -26.31 4.53 -1.12
C LEU A 301 -27.67 4.46 -1.81
N LYS A 302 -28.54 3.53 -1.36
CA LYS A 302 -29.90 3.38 -1.88
C LYS A 302 -30.72 4.66 -1.70
N LYS A 303 -30.66 5.33 -0.53
CA LYS A 303 -31.36 6.59 -0.26
C LYS A 303 -30.91 7.73 -1.18
N ARG A 304 -29.65 7.69 -1.65
CA ARG A 304 -29.06 8.68 -2.54
C ARG A 304 -29.23 8.33 -4.02
N ASN A 305 -29.88 7.19 -4.33
CA ASN A 305 -29.96 6.64 -5.70
C ASN A 305 -28.58 6.45 -6.32
N ILE A 306 -27.65 5.87 -5.54
CA ILE A 306 -26.31 5.44 -5.99
C ILE A 306 -26.39 3.94 -6.25
N HIS A 307 -26.06 3.52 -7.44
CA HIS A 307 -26.10 2.14 -7.87
C HIS A 307 -24.86 1.39 -7.39
N TYR A 308 -25.06 0.28 -6.70
CA TYR A 308 -23.98 -0.53 -6.14
C TYR A 308 -23.92 -1.88 -6.85
N HIS A 309 -22.78 -2.20 -7.45
CA HIS A 309 -22.51 -3.42 -8.20
C HIS A 309 -21.47 -4.25 -7.41
N PRO A 310 -21.91 -5.11 -6.48
CA PRO A 310 -21.03 -6.03 -5.75
C PRO A 310 -20.57 -7.16 -6.64
N LEU A 311 -19.47 -7.83 -6.24
CA LEU A 311 -18.91 -8.99 -6.93
C LEU A 311 -18.58 -8.71 -8.41
N PHE A 312 -18.29 -7.44 -8.72
CA PHE A 312 -17.90 -7.02 -10.05
C PHE A 312 -16.44 -7.43 -10.30
N THR A 313 -16.24 -8.48 -11.08
CA THR A 313 -14.92 -9.01 -11.40
C THR A 313 -14.34 -8.23 -12.58
N PHE A 314 -13.69 -7.13 -12.27
CA PHE A 314 -13.07 -6.24 -13.26
C PHE A 314 -11.92 -6.95 -13.98
N GLU A 315 -11.78 -6.71 -15.28
CA GLU A 315 -10.70 -7.24 -16.11
C GLU A 315 -9.86 -6.12 -16.74
N TRP A 316 -10.49 -5.22 -17.51
CA TRP A 316 -9.79 -4.12 -18.20
C TRP A 316 -10.73 -2.98 -18.58
N ILE A 317 -10.16 -1.86 -18.99
CA ILE A 317 -10.88 -0.68 -19.49
C ILE A 317 -10.76 -0.61 -21.00
N SER A 318 -11.88 -0.36 -21.71
CA SER A 318 -11.94 -0.10 -23.17
C SER A 318 -12.17 1.39 -23.41
N PRO A 319 -11.11 2.20 -23.58
CA PRO A 319 -11.26 3.65 -23.75
C PRO A 319 -12.03 4.02 -25.01
N GLY A 320 -11.81 3.32 -26.13
CA GLY A 320 -12.48 3.57 -27.39
C GLY A 320 -14.01 3.41 -27.35
N ASP A 321 -14.50 2.48 -26.51
CA ASP A 321 -15.93 2.23 -26.31
C ASP A 321 -16.49 2.95 -25.08
N GLN A 322 -15.66 3.59 -24.28
CA GLN A 322 -15.97 4.17 -22.97
C GLN A 322 -16.60 3.14 -22.01
N LYS A 323 -15.99 1.93 -21.92
CA LYS A 323 -16.52 0.81 -21.13
C LYS A 323 -15.51 0.27 -20.14
N ILE A 324 -16.04 -0.25 -19.04
CA ILE A 324 -15.34 -1.15 -18.14
C ILE A 324 -15.78 -2.59 -18.45
N ILE A 325 -14.83 -3.49 -18.56
CA ILE A 325 -15.05 -4.89 -18.92
C ILE A 325 -14.92 -5.75 -17.67
N SER A 326 -15.84 -6.70 -17.53
CA SER A 326 -15.91 -7.62 -16.41
C SER A 326 -16.22 -9.02 -16.90
N SER A 327 -15.63 -10.03 -16.28
CA SER A 327 -16.01 -11.45 -16.46
C SER A 327 -17.32 -11.82 -15.75
N SER A 328 -17.81 -10.97 -14.85
CA SER A 328 -19.03 -11.23 -14.07
C SER A 328 -20.32 -10.69 -14.69
N GLY A 329 -20.26 -10.02 -15.82
CA GLY A 329 -21.45 -9.43 -16.46
C GLY A 329 -21.18 -8.74 -17.79
N GLU A 330 -22.20 -8.06 -18.30
CA GLU A 330 -22.07 -7.28 -19.53
C GLU A 330 -21.15 -6.06 -19.34
N PRO A 331 -20.44 -5.63 -20.39
CA PRO A 331 -19.63 -4.42 -20.37
C PRO A 331 -20.42 -3.17 -20.00
N GLU A 332 -19.93 -2.41 -19.04
CA GLU A 332 -20.60 -1.22 -18.52
C GLU A 332 -20.05 0.06 -19.16
N LYS A 333 -20.91 0.83 -19.83
CA LYS A 333 -20.55 2.14 -20.36
C LYS A 333 -20.50 3.18 -19.24
N VAL A 334 -19.43 4.00 -19.21
CA VAL A 334 -19.23 5.03 -18.18
C VAL A 334 -18.71 6.31 -18.84
N ASP A 335 -19.38 7.45 -18.59
CA ASP A 335 -19.02 8.75 -19.17
C ASP A 335 -17.90 9.46 -18.40
N LEU A 336 -17.79 9.19 -17.08
CA LEU A 336 -16.70 9.66 -16.24
C LEU A 336 -16.31 8.54 -15.26
N LEU A 337 -15.08 8.05 -15.37
CA LEU A 337 -14.58 6.94 -14.57
C LEU A 337 -13.56 7.42 -13.51
N LEU A 338 -13.91 7.27 -12.24
CA LEU A 338 -13.02 7.44 -11.11
C LEU A 338 -12.59 6.05 -10.66
N ALA A 339 -11.28 5.83 -10.47
CA ALA A 339 -10.81 4.49 -10.16
C ALA A 339 -9.88 4.43 -8.95
N VAL A 340 -9.98 3.32 -8.25
CA VAL A 340 -9.03 2.84 -7.25
C VAL A 340 -8.08 1.90 -7.98
N PRO A 341 -6.82 2.27 -8.23
CA PRO A 341 -5.86 1.38 -8.89
C PRO A 341 -5.45 0.22 -7.97
N PRO A 342 -4.81 -0.82 -8.49
CA PRO A 342 -4.19 -1.85 -7.67
C PRO A 342 -3.18 -1.27 -6.69
N HIS A 343 -3.09 -1.89 -5.52
CA HIS A 343 -2.14 -1.52 -4.47
C HIS A 343 -1.20 -2.68 -4.22
N LYS A 344 0.09 -2.38 -4.06
CA LYS A 344 1.12 -3.38 -3.75
C LYS A 344 2.16 -2.84 -2.78
N ALA A 345 2.92 -3.74 -2.19
CA ALA A 345 4.07 -3.33 -1.39
C ALA A 345 5.07 -2.59 -2.29
N PRO A 346 5.76 -1.55 -1.76
CA PRO A 346 6.78 -0.84 -2.52
C PRO A 346 7.86 -1.78 -3.05
N GLU A 347 8.32 -1.53 -4.27
CA GLU A 347 9.25 -2.38 -4.98
C GLU A 347 10.54 -2.66 -4.19
N VAL A 348 11.07 -1.65 -3.50
CA VAL A 348 12.25 -1.79 -2.64
C VAL A 348 12.06 -2.82 -1.51
N VAL A 349 10.84 -3.02 -1.03
CA VAL A 349 10.50 -4.03 -0.03
C VAL A 349 10.57 -5.42 -0.67
N GLY A 350 10.12 -5.54 -1.93
CA GLY A 350 10.22 -6.79 -2.71
C GLY A 350 11.65 -7.32 -2.82
N TYR A 351 12.59 -6.43 -3.09
CA TYR A 351 14.01 -6.79 -3.24
C TYR A 351 14.75 -6.98 -1.91
N SER A 352 14.16 -6.60 -0.78
CA SER A 352 14.81 -6.64 0.53
C SER A 352 14.70 -7.99 1.24
N GLY A 353 13.88 -8.91 0.73
CA GLY A 353 13.55 -10.16 1.43
C GLY A 353 12.57 -9.98 2.60
N LEU A 354 11.97 -8.80 2.78
CA LEU A 354 11.03 -8.51 3.87
C LEU A 354 9.59 -8.98 3.58
N LEU A 355 9.26 -9.31 2.31
CA LEU A 355 7.92 -9.74 1.95
C LEU A 355 7.60 -11.15 2.46
N GLY A 356 6.46 -11.27 3.11
CA GLY A 356 5.85 -12.56 3.39
C GLY A 356 5.07 -13.11 2.18
N SER A 357 4.50 -14.31 2.34
CA SER A 357 3.69 -15.00 1.31
C SER A 357 2.45 -14.23 0.86
N SER A 358 2.03 -13.21 1.61
CA SER A 358 0.90 -12.33 1.27
C SER A 358 1.25 -11.23 0.27
N GLY A 359 2.52 -11.06 -0.09
CA GLY A 359 3.01 -9.92 -0.88
C GLY A 359 3.20 -8.63 -0.05
N TRP A 360 3.07 -8.69 1.28
CA TRP A 360 3.26 -7.60 2.24
C TRP A 360 4.24 -8.02 3.33
N ILE A 361 4.76 -7.06 4.10
CA ILE A 361 5.65 -7.39 5.22
C ILE A 361 4.84 -8.08 6.32
N HIS A 362 5.28 -9.28 6.72
CA HIS A 362 4.73 -9.98 7.87
C HIS A 362 5.31 -9.39 9.16
N VAL A 363 4.43 -9.12 10.13
CA VAL A 363 4.81 -8.59 11.44
C VAL A 363 4.07 -9.34 12.55
N ASP A 364 4.66 -9.33 13.73
CA ASP A 364 3.91 -9.69 14.94
C ASP A 364 2.78 -8.67 15.15
N PRO A 365 1.52 -9.08 15.30
CA PRO A 365 0.37 -8.18 15.32
C PRO A 365 0.34 -7.21 16.51
N HIS A 366 1.06 -7.51 17.57
CA HIS A 366 1.08 -6.71 18.79
C HIS A 366 2.32 -5.83 18.93
N THR A 367 3.44 -6.29 18.43
CA THR A 367 4.72 -5.58 18.55
C THR A 367 5.15 -4.87 17.28
N LEU A 368 4.54 -5.22 16.12
CA LEU A 368 4.89 -4.74 14.77
C LEU A 368 6.34 -5.09 14.37
N ALA A 369 7.01 -5.97 15.11
CA ALA A 369 8.33 -6.46 14.79
C ALA A 369 8.27 -7.42 13.60
N THR A 370 9.26 -7.34 12.72
CA THR A 370 9.51 -8.34 11.68
C THR A 370 10.34 -9.49 12.25
N GLU A 371 10.68 -10.48 11.44
CA GLU A 371 11.62 -11.53 11.82
C GLU A 371 13.08 -11.03 12.00
N HIS A 372 13.38 -9.82 11.51
CA HIS A 372 14.70 -9.20 11.63
C HIS A 372 14.78 -8.33 12.87
N GLU A 373 15.76 -8.59 13.72
CA GLU A 373 15.96 -7.86 14.98
C GLU A 373 16.14 -6.35 14.77
N GLY A 374 15.34 -5.53 15.48
CA GLY A 374 15.38 -4.07 15.39
C GLY A 374 14.73 -3.51 14.13
N VAL A 375 14.04 -4.36 13.34
CA VAL A 375 13.29 -3.96 12.14
C VAL A 375 11.79 -4.09 12.39
N TYR A 376 11.07 -2.99 12.23
CA TYR A 376 9.63 -2.88 12.42
C TYR A 376 8.97 -2.45 11.11
N ALA A 377 7.71 -2.88 10.88
CA ALA A 377 6.94 -2.40 9.74
C ALA A 377 5.55 -1.92 10.18
N ILE A 378 5.16 -0.72 9.76
CA ILE A 378 3.93 -0.06 10.21
C ILE A 378 3.12 0.52 9.06
N GLY A 379 1.80 0.55 9.23
CA GLY A 379 0.85 1.07 8.24
C GLY A 379 0.67 0.14 7.06
N ASP A 380 0.29 0.70 5.91
CA ASP A 380 -0.20 -0.05 4.75
C ASP A 380 0.85 -0.99 4.10
N VAL A 381 2.11 -0.95 4.53
CA VAL A 381 3.18 -1.84 4.07
C VAL A 381 3.16 -3.20 4.75
N ASN A 382 2.54 -3.31 5.93
CA ASN A 382 2.41 -4.55 6.67
C ASN A 382 1.09 -5.29 6.39
N ASN A 383 1.04 -6.55 6.80
CA ASN A 383 -0.17 -7.37 6.75
C ASN A 383 -0.40 -8.06 8.10
N ILE A 384 -1.48 -7.66 8.78
CA ILE A 384 -1.91 -8.22 10.04
C ILE A 384 -3.20 -9.02 9.82
N ARG A 385 -3.14 -10.34 10.05
CA ARG A 385 -4.29 -11.24 9.92
C ARG A 385 -5.18 -11.16 11.15
N LEU A 386 -6.48 -10.93 10.93
CA LEU A 386 -7.51 -10.90 11.97
C LEU A 386 -8.09 -12.30 12.22
N ALA A 387 -8.77 -12.47 13.37
CA ALA A 387 -9.39 -13.74 13.76
C ALA A 387 -10.44 -14.25 12.73
N ASN A 388 -11.15 -13.34 12.07
CA ASN A 388 -12.11 -13.67 11.02
C ASN A 388 -11.49 -14.03 9.66
N GLY A 389 -10.16 -14.15 9.59
CA GLY A 389 -9.43 -14.50 8.39
C GLY A 389 -9.23 -13.36 7.38
N LYS A 390 -9.68 -12.15 7.67
CA LYS A 390 -9.41 -10.94 6.87
C LYS A 390 -8.15 -10.24 7.36
N ASN A 391 -7.65 -9.30 6.59
CA ASN A 391 -6.50 -8.49 7.01
C ASN A 391 -6.97 -7.21 7.70
N LEU A 392 -6.16 -6.66 8.63
CA LEU A 392 -6.42 -5.33 9.19
C LEU A 392 -6.52 -4.30 8.06
N PRO A 393 -7.50 -3.39 8.07
CA PRO A 393 -7.63 -2.40 7.01
C PRO A 393 -6.39 -1.52 6.87
N MET A 394 -5.93 -1.31 5.66
CA MET A 394 -4.93 -0.28 5.36
C MET A 394 -5.52 1.10 5.61
N ALA A 395 -5.22 1.70 6.76
CA ALA A 395 -5.74 3.01 7.14
C ALA A 395 -4.79 3.79 8.05
N GLY A 396 -4.68 5.09 7.80
CA GLY A 396 -3.76 5.96 8.53
C GLY A 396 -3.95 6.00 10.06
N VAL A 397 -5.15 5.66 10.56
CA VAL A 397 -5.42 5.53 11.99
C VAL A 397 -4.67 4.36 12.62
N PHE A 398 -4.57 3.24 11.92
CA PHE A 398 -3.78 2.10 12.42
C PHE A 398 -2.29 2.42 12.35
N ALA A 399 -1.81 2.95 11.24
CA ALA A 399 -0.42 3.41 11.11
C ALA A 399 -0.03 4.39 12.24
N HIS A 400 -0.96 5.27 12.67
CA HIS A 400 -0.75 6.19 13.81
C HIS A 400 -0.56 5.44 15.14
N TYR A 401 -1.42 4.47 15.45
CA TYR A 401 -1.32 3.74 16.72
C TYR A 401 -0.15 2.74 16.71
N GLU A 402 0.10 2.07 15.61
CA GLU A 402 1.27 1.21 15.38
C GLU A 402 2.56 1.98 15.60
N ALA A 403 2.68 3.19 15.03
CA ALA A 403 3.83 4.05 15.18
C ALA A 403 4.13 4.42 16.64
N LYS A 404 3.09 4.67 17.44
CA LYS A 404 3.25 4.94 18.87
C LYS A 404 3.81 3.73 19.60
N VAL A 405 3.27 2.56 19.33
CA VAL A 405 3.74 1.31 19.94
C VAL A 405 5.19 1.06 19.59
N VAL A 406 5.55 1.14 18.31
CA VAL A 406 6.93 0.92 17.85
C VAL A 406 7.89 1.94 18.46
N ALA A 407 7.52 3.22 18.50
CA ALA A 407 8.36 4.25 19.10
C ALA A 407 8.61 3.99 20.59
N GLU A 408 7.59 3.56 21.35
CA GLU A 408 7.71 3.21 22.76
C GLU A 408 8.61 1.98 22.97
N ARG A 409 8.45 0.95 22.16
CA ARG A 409 9.27 -0.26 22.21
C ARG A 409 10.74 0.04 21.92
N ILE A 410 11.02 0.85 20.90
CA ILE A 410 12.41 1.26 20.58
C ILE A 410 13.03 2.06 21.73
N VAL A 411 12.25 2.94 22.37
CA VAL A 411 12.75 3.68 23.56
C VAL A 411 13.09 2.72 24.71
N ASP A 412 12.17 1.81 25.05
CA ASP A 412 12.40 0.80 26.09
C ASP A 412 13.67 -0.03 25.80
N GLU A 413 13.86 -0.45 24.54
CA GLU A 413 15.04 -1.22 24.13
C GLU A 413 16.34 -0.42 24.24
N ILE A 414 16.34 0.86 23.86
CA ILE A 414 17.50 1.75 23.96
C ILE A 414 17.86 1.98 25.45
N GLU A 415 16.86 2.09 26.31
CA GLU A 415 17.04 2.27 27.76
C GLU A 415 17.35 0.95 28.49
N GLY A 416 17.44 -0.18 27.76
CA GLY A 416 17.72 -1.51 28.36
C GLY A 416 16.54 -2.08 29.13
N GLN A 417 15.35 -1.59 28.89
CA GLN A 417 14.11 -2.09 29.51
C GLN A 417 13.46 -3.14 28.60
N SER A 418 12.65 -4.02 29.17
CA SER A 418 11.80 -4.94 28.38
C SER A 418 10.62 -4.18 27.80
N PRO A 419 10.45 -4.14 26.44
CA PRO A 419 9.35 -3.44 25.80
C PRO A 419 7.98 -3.97 26.24
N LYS A 420 7.08 -3.07 26.66
CA LYS A 420 5.73 -3.42 27.14
C LYS A 420 4.60 -2.99 26.24
N SER A 421 4.82 -1.97 25.41
CA SER A 421 3.81 -1.43 24.53
C SER A 421 3.34 -2.45 23.50
N SER A 422 2.03 -2.54 23.31
CA SER A 422 1.36 -3.51 22.46
C SER A 422 0.24 -2.83 21.68
N PHE A 423 0.17 -3.10 20.39
CA PHE A 423 -0.94 -2.66 19.53
C PHE A 423 -2.17 -3.52 19.81
N ASP A 424 -3.31 -2.89 20.04
CA ASP A 424 -4.54 -3.53 20.49
C ASP A 424 -5.66 -3.58 19.42
N GLY A 425 -5.34 -3.20 18.19
CA GLY A 425 -6.28 -3.26 17.06
C GLY A 425 -7.39 -2.21 17.11
N LYS A 426 -7.34 -1.22 18.01
CA LYS A 426 -8.34 -0.15 18.06
C LYS A 426 -8.14 0.86 16.94
N GLY A 427 -9.26 1.34 16.40
CA GLY A 427 -9.28 2.34 15.35
C GLY A 427 -10.60 3.07 15.24
N PHE A 428 -10.60 4.13 14.44
CA PHE A 428 -11.80 4.89 14.11
C PHE A 428 -11.72 5.42 12.68
N CYS A 429 -12.88 5.76 12.12
CA CYS A 429 -12.95 6.32 10.78
C CYS A 429 -14.13 7.30 10.68
N TRP A 430 -13.95 8.34 9.86
CA TRP A 430 -15.06 9.17 9.38
C TRP A 430 -15.40 8.77 7.95
N LEU A 431 -16.68 8.73 7.64
CA LEU A 431 -17.20 8.56 6.28
C LEU A 431 -17.94 9.82 5.88
N GLU A 432 -17.41 10.60 4.96
CA GLU A 432 -18.11 11.78 4.42
C GLU A 432 -19.31 11.37 3.56
N LEU A 433 -20.44 12.00 3.86
CA LEU A 433 -21.69 11.75 3.14
C LEU A 433 -22.08 12.89 2.19
N GLY A 434 -21.25 13.93 2.13
CA GLY A 434 -21.59 15.17 1.44
C GLY A 434 -22.61 16.03 2.20
N GLY A 435 -22.83 17.26 1.72
CA GLY A 435 -23.74 18.21 2.37
C GLY A 435 -23.33 18.62 3.80
N GLY A 436 -22.04 18.52 4.13
CA GLY A 436 -21.49 18.86 5.45
C GLY A 436 -21.86 17.87 6.53
N LYS A 437 -22.10 16.61 6.21
CA LYS A 437 -22.37 15.52 7.15
C LYS A 437 -21.38 14.38 6.96
N ALA A 438 -20.97 13.77 8.06
CA ALA A 438 -20.17 12.54 8.06
C ALA A 438 -20.78 11.51 9.01
N GLY A 439 -20.56 10.23 8.73
CA GLY A 439 -20.67 9.13 9.67
C GLY A 439 -19.37 9.03 10.47
N PHE A 440 -19.45 8.43 11.65
CA PHE A 440 -18.30 8.08 12.47
C PHE A 440 -18.40 6.63 12.91
N ALA A 441 -17.29 5.93 12.89
CA ALA A 441 -17.19 4.57 13.40
C ALA A 441 -15.95 4.45 14.27
N SER A 442 -16.04 3.68 15.35
CA SER A 442 -14.88 3.30 16.17
C SER A 442 -15.04 1.86 16.63
N GLY A 443 -13.93 1.17 16.83
CA GLY A 443 -14.01 -0.22 17.26
C GLY A 443 -12.64 -0.84 17.55
N ASN A 444 -12.72 -2.09 17.98
CA ASN A 444 -11.57 -2.97 18.13
C ASN A 444 -11.62 -4.04 17.03
N PHE A 445 -10.63 -4.00 16.14
CA PHE A 445 -10.53 -4.95 15.03
C PHE A 445 -9.92 -6.29 15.47
N TYR A 446 -9.26 -6.34 16.64
CA TYR A 446 -8.76 -7.58 17.25
C TYR A 446 -9.82 -8.31 18.08
N ALA A 447 -11.04 -7.79 18.16
CA ALA A 447 -12.12 -8.52 18.83
C ALA A 447 -12.45 -9.83 18.09
N GLU A 448 -12.71 -10.87 18.85
CA GLU A 448 -13.02 -12.20 18.35
C GLU A 448 -14.50 -12.55 18.61
N PRO A 449 -15.14 -13.31 17.70
CA PRO A 449 -14.63 -13.83 16.42
C PRO A 449 -14.66 -12.82 15.26
N GLU A 450 -15.26 -11.65 15.45
CA GLU A 450 -15.42 -10.60 14.46
C GLU A 450 -15.03 -9.23 15.04
N PRO A 451 -14.58 -8.28 14.22
CA PRO A 451 -14.33 -6.91 14.65
C PRO A 451 -15.52 -6.25 15.34
N ALA A 452 -15.30 -5.72 16.54
CA ALA A 452 -16.33 -5.02 17.32
C ALA A 452 -16.36 -3.54 16.94
N VAL A 453 -17.12 -3.21 15.87
CA VAL A 453 -17.22 -1.83 15.34
C VAL A 453 -18.56 -1.22 15.71
N ARG A 454 -18.51 -0.05 16.36
CA ARG A 454 -19.68 0.75 16.69
C ARG A 454 -19.87 1.88 15.69
N LEU A 455 -21.07 1.98 15.14
CA LEU A 455 -21.48 3.05 14.23
C LEU A 455 -22.21 4.15 14.97
N TYR A 456 -21.94 5.38 14.58
CA TYR A 456 -22.66 6.55 15.08
C TYR A 456 -23.47 7.19 13.95
N PRO A 457 -24.67 7.70 14.23
CA PRO A 457 -25.53 8.32 13.23
C PRO A 457 -24.83 9.44 12.47
N PRO A 458 -25.08 9.59 11.16
CA PRO A 458 -24.50 10.65 10.36
C PRO A 458 -24.93 12.04 10.82
N LEU A 459 -23.98 12.87 11.25
CA LEU A 459 -24.23 14.20 11.81
C LEU A 459 -23.20 15.22 11.27
N ARG A 460 -23.55 16.52 11.33
CA ARG A 460 -22.63 17.63 11.02
C ARG A 460 -21.41 17.71 11.98
N PRO A 461 -21.55 17.47 13.29
CA PRO A 461 -20.40 17.46 14.20
C PRO A 461 -19.28 16.51 13.78
N TRP A 462 -19.60 15.36 13.20
CA TRP A 462 -18.57 14.43 12.71
C TRP A 462 -17.79 14.99 11.52
N HIS A 463 -18.45 15.71 10.61
CA HIS A 463 -17.77 16.45 9.54
C HIS A 463 -16.83 17.52 10.11
N TRP A 464 -17.31 18.31 11.08
CA TRP A 464 -16.47 19.31 11.75
C TRP A 464 -15.29 18.67 12.50
N GLY A 465 -15.52 17.50 13.11
CA GLY A 465 -14.47 16.71 13.76
C GLY A 465 -13.37 16.28 12.78
N LYS A 466 -13.76 15.78 11.59
CA LYS A 466 -12.80 15.44 10.52
C LYS A 466 -12.00 16.67 10.05
N VAL A 467 -12.66 17.83 9.86
CA VAL A 467 -12.01 19.09 9.51
C VAL A 467 -11.05 19.58 10.61
N ALA A 468 -11.45 19.48 11.87
CA ALA A 468 -10.59 19.85 12.99
C ALA A 468 -9.37 18.91 13.09
N PHE A 469 -9.58 17.62 12.88
CA PHE A 469 -8.53 16.61 12.87
C PHE A 469 -7.51 16.86 11.74
N GLU A 470 -7.97 17.15 10.51
CA GLU A 470 -7.08 17.54 9.41
C GLU A 470 -6.17 18.72 9.78
N LYS A 471 -6.76 19.79 10.32
CA LYS A 471 -6.01 21.00 10.72
C LYS A 471 -5.05 20.73 11.86
N TRP A 472 -5.48 19.94 12.84
CA TRP A 472 -4.64 19.52 13.95
C TRP A 472 -3.47 18.68 13.43
N TRP A 473 -3.74 17.68 12.59
CA TRP A 473 -2.75 16.79 12.02
C TRP A 473 -1.63 17.55 11.31
N LEU A 474 -2.01 18.45 10.40
CA LEU A 474 -1.08 19.23 9.58
C LEU A 474 -0.28 20.29 10.36
N ARG A 475 -0.49 20.41 11.67
CA ARG A 475 0.25 21.34 12.54
C ARG A 475 1.01 20.63 13.67
N HIS A 476 0.52 19.47 14.09
CA HIS A 476 0.97 18.85 15.34
C HIS A 476 2.32 18.13 15.20
N TRP A 477 2.58 17.58 14.04
CA TRP A 477 3.75 16.75 13.79
C TRP A 477 4.96 17.51 13.26
N PHE A 478 4.78 18.76 12.88
CA PHE A 478 5.78 19.64 12.23
C PHE A 478 6.23 20.77 13.14
#